data_d6d7d3be26794ec2692c0df3aaa607c1
#
_entry.id   d6d7d3be26794ec2692c0df3aaa607c1
#
_cell.length_a   1.000
_cell.length_b   1.000
_cell.length_c   1.000
_cell.angle_alpha   90.00
_cell.angle_beta   90.00
_cell.angle_gamma   90.00
#
_symmetry.space_group_name_H-M   'P 1'
#
loop_
_entity.id
_entity.type
_entity.pdbx_description
1 polymer ?
#
loop_
_entity_poly.entity_id
_entity_poly.type
_entity_poly.pdbx_seq_one_letter_code
_entity_poly.pdbx_strand_id
1 'polypeptide(L)'
;AGRQIVIFPEGTRRTPGDLPDYKPGYIALYEGLGVPCVPLALNSGLFWPRRSAARYPGTIVVEILPALPPGLPRAELKRRVEIAIETASARLIAEAASADPALPLPEPARRVVETVKNN
;
A
#
# COMPACT_ATOMS: atom_id res chain seq x y z
N ALA A 1 -17.88 -5.73 20.01
CA ALA A 1 -17.45 -4.35 19.90
C ALA A 1 -15.97 -4.24 20.21
N GLY A 2 -15.30 -3.28 19.64
CA GLY A 2 -13.88 -3.06 19.86
C GLY A 2 -12.94 -3.90 19.01
N ARG A 3 -13.46 -4.71 18.10
CA ARG A 3 -12.62 -5.48 17.19
C ARG A 3 -12.29 -4.66 15.94
N GLN A 4 -11.08 -4.86 15.43
CA GLN A 4 -10.64 -4.28 14.18
C GLN A 4 -10.68 -5.32 13.07
N ILE A 5 -11.04 -4.88 11.86
CA ILE A 5 -11.01 -5.75 10.69
C ILE A 5 -9.89 -5.25 9.79
N VAL A 6 -8.94 -6.13 9.47
CA VAL A 6 -7.85 -5.82 8.56
C VAL A 6 -8.16 -6.41 7.20
N ILE A 7 -8.06 -5.59 6.15
CA ILE A 7 -8.38 -6.00 4.79
C ILE A 7 -7.22 -5.62 3.86
N PHE A 8 -6.92 -6.51 2.94
CA PHE A 8 -6.01 -6.22 1.83
C PHE A 8 -6.86 -5.89 0.60
N PRO A 9 -7.03 -4.59 0.27
CA PRO A 9 -8.01 -4.19 -0.75
C PRO A 9 -7.70 -4.72 -2.15
N GLU A 10 -6.46 -5.09 -2.40
CA GLU A 10 -6.07 -5.69 -3.68
C GLU A 10 -6.47 -7.16 -3.80
N GLY A 11 -6.86 -7.82 -2.71
CA GLY A 11 -7.29 -9.20 -2.68
C GLY A 11 -6.19 -10.23 -2.87
N THR A 12 -4.99 -9.81 -3.19
CA THR A 12 -3.82 -10.67 -3.36
C THR A 12 -2.56 -9.82 -3.18
N ARG A 13 -1.40 -10.47 -3.10
CA ARG A 13 -0.14 -9.75 -3.05
C ARG A 13 0.16 -9.19 -4.44
N ARG A 14 0.50 -7.91 -4.49
CA ARG A 14 0.90 -7.22 -5.72
C ARG A 14 2.39 -6.95 -5.70
N THR A 15 3.00 -6.88 -6.88
CA THR A 15 4.39 -6.49 -7.00
C THR A 15 4.52 -5.01 -6.60
N PRO A 16 5.49 -4.63 -5.74
CA PRO A 16 5.68 -3.23 -5.40
C PRO A 16 5.85 -2.35 -6.62
N GLY A 17 5.10 -1.25 -6.67
CA GLY A 17 5.12 -0.31 -7.78
C GLY A 17 4.13 -0.59 -8.90
N ASP A 18 3.44 -1.74 -8.87
CA ASP A 18 2.38 -2.03 -9.84
C ASP A 18 1.24 -1.01 -9.72
N LEU A 19 0.50 -0.86 -10.81
CA LEU A 19 -0.70 -0.02 -10.81
C LEU A 19 -1.73 -0.56 -9.83
N PRO A 20 -2.48 0.32 -9.14
CA PRO A 20 -3.48 -0.14 -8.18
C PRO A 20 -4.61 -0.91 -8.86
N ASP A 21 -5.07 -1.96 -8.20
CA ASP A 21 -6.19 -2.78 -8.64
C ASP A 21 -6.96 -3.22 -7.40
N TYR A 22 -7.65 -2.26 -6.77
CA TYR A 22 -8.35 -2.48 -5.51
C TYR A 22 -9.72 -3.07 -5.77
N LYS A 23 -10.01 -4.19 -5.11
CA LYS A 23 -11.29 -4.87 -5.21
C LYS A 23 -12.35 -4.14 -4.38
N PRO A 24 -13.62 -4.21 -4.75
CA PRO A 24 -14.67 -3.41 -4.10
C PRO A 24 -15.10 -3.91 -2.71
N GLY A 25 -14.61 -5.06 -2.26
CA GLY A 25 -15.05 -5.64 -0.98
C GLY A 25 -14.84 -4.74 0.22
N TYR A 26 -13.74 -3.98 0.27
CA TYR A 26 -13.47 -3.09 1.41
C TYR A 26 -14.49 -1.95 1.47
N ILE A 27 -14.97 -1.49 0.33
CA ILE A 27 -16.00 -0.43 0.25
C ILE A 27 -17.31 -0.92 0.84
N ALA A 28 -17.70 -2.15 0.48
CA ALA A 28 -18.94 -2.75 1.00
C ALA A 28 -18.88 -2.90 2.51
N LEU A 29 -17.74 -3.33 3.06
CA LEU A 29 -17.56 -3.42 4.52
C LEU A 29 -17.61 -2.06 5.20
N TYR A 30 -16.95 -1.07 4.62
CA TYR A 30 -16.96 0.28 5.15
C TYR A 30 -18.39 0.83 5.24
N GLU A 31 -19.17 0.69 4.17
CA GLU A 31 -20.56 1.14 4.15
C GLU A 31 -21.43 0.35 5.11
N GLY A 32 -21.28 -0.97 5.12
CA GLY A 32 -22.12 -1.85 5.93
C GLY A 32 -21.87 -1.70 7.43
N LEU A 33 -20.64 -1.43 7.84
CA LEU A 33 -20.27 -1.31 9.24
C LEU A 33 -20.40 0.12 9.78
N GLY A 34 -20.39 1.12 8.92
CA GLY A 34 -20.50 2.52 9.33
C GLY A 34 -19.35 2.99 10.22
N VAL A 35 -18.13 2.48 9.97
CA VAL A 35 -16.96 2.75 10.81
C VAL A 35 -15.90 3.52 10.03
N PRO A 36 -14.94 4.18 10.74
CA PRO A 36 -13.81 4.83 10.07
C PRO A 36 -12.96 3.82 9.32
N CYS A 37 -12.31 4.28 8.24
CA CYS A 37 -11.35 3.52 7.48
C CYS A 37 -9.95 4.09 7.70
N VAL A 38 -9.01 3.26 8.12
CA VAL A 38 -7.62 3.67 8.34
C VAL A 38 -6.75 3.02 7.28
N PRO A 39 -6.26 3.76 6.29
CA PRO A 39 -5.35 3.20 5.30
C PRO A 39 -3.99 2.90 5.92
N LEU A 40 -3.37 1.82 5.46
CA LEU A 40 -2.02 1.43 5.85
C LEU A 40 -1.18 1.23 4.61
N ALA A 41 0.04 1.74 4.62
CA ALA A 41 1.02 1.48 3.57
C ALA A 41 2.17 0.66 4.14
N LEU A 42 2.76 -0.21 3.32
CA LEU A 42 3.87 -1.05 3.76
C LEU A 42 4.78 -1.38 2.58
N ASN A 43 6.03 -1.72 2.92
CA ASN A 43 7.05 -2.04 1.92
C ASN A 43 7.52 -3.50 1.98
N SER A 44 6.75 -4.37 2.62
CA SER A 44 7.16 -5.76 2.86
C SER A 44 7.45 -6.54 1.59
N GLY A 45 6.78 -6.22 0.49
CA GLY A 45 6.97 -6.91 -0.79
C GLY A 45 8.35 -6.72 -1.41
N LEU A 46 9.09 -5.67 -1.00
CA LEU A 46 10.47 -5.46 -1.45
C LEU A 46 11.42 -6.49 -0.84
N PHE A 47 11.17 -6.91 0.40
CA PHE A 47 12.03 -7.82 1.14
C PHE A 47 11.55 -9.25 1.08
N TRP A 48 10.28 -9.44 0.80
CA TRP A 48 9.65 -10.75 0.66
C TRP A 48 8.81 -10.75 -0.62
N PRO A 49 9.45 -10.91 -1.80
CA PRO A 49 8.75 -10.81 -3.08
C PRO A 49 7.69 -11.89 -3.27
N ARG A 50 6.65 -11.53 -4.01
CA ARG A 50 5.58 -12.43 -4.40
C ARG A 50 6.12 -13.60 -5.23
N ARG A 51 5.65 -14.81 -4.94
CA ARG A 51 5.99 -16.02 -5.71
C ARG A 51 7.49 -16.29 -5.79
N SER A 52 8.22 -15.91 -4.77
CA SER A 52 9.66 -16.14 -4.68
C SER A 52 10.01 -16.68 -3.31
N ALA A 53 10.97 -17.61 -3.27
CA ALA A 53 11.54 -18.09 -2.02
C ALA A 53 12.57 -17.11 -1.45
N ALA A 54 12.99 -16.14 -2.23
CA ALA A 54 13.99 -15.16 -1.80
C ALA A 54 13.49 -14.28 -0.67
N ARG A 55 14.38 -13.95 0.25
CA ARG A 55 14.15 -13.02 1.36
C ARG A 55 15.35 -12.10 1.41
N TYR A 56 15.10 -10.80 1.42
CA TYR A 56 16.18 -9.82 1.47
C TYR A 56 16.21 -9.15 2.83
N PRO A 57 17.39 -8.94 3.42
CA PRO A 57 17.49 -8.25 4.70
C PRO A 57 17.11 -6.78 4.54
N GLY A 58 16.52 -6.22 5.58
CA GLY A 58 16.15 -4.81 5.60
C GLY A 58 15.08 -4.56 6.65
N THR A 59 14.55 -3.35 6.66
CA THR A 59 13.52 -2.95 7.61
C THR A 59 12.17 -2.86 6.89
N ILE A 60 11.21 -3.68 7.32
CA ILE A 60 9.84 -3.58 6.85
C ILE A 60 9.16 -2.44 7.61
N VAL A 61 8.62 -1.49 6.85
CA VAL A 61 7.94 -0.33 7.42
C VAL A 61 6.45 -0.46 7.15
N VAL A 62 5.65 -0.27 8.20
CA VAL A 62 4.20 -0.16 8.11
C VAL A 62 3.84 1.26 8.53
N GLU A 63 3.20 2.01 7.65
CA GLU A 63 2.80 3.38 7.94
C GLU A 63 1.28 3.45 8.09
N ILE A 64 0.82 3.94 9.24
CA ILE A 64 -0.59 4.18 9.50
C ILE A 64 -0.93 5.58 9.02
N LEU A 65 -1.84 5.66 8.05
CA LEU A 65 -2.22 6.93 7.44
C LEU A 65 -3.43 7.53 8.14
N PRO A 66 -3.73 8.83 7.91
CA PRO A 66 -4.87 9.47 8.58
C PRO A 66 -6.19 8.73 8.34
N ALA A 67 -6.98 8.58 9.40
CA ALA A 67 -8.27 7.91 9.32
C ALA A 67 -9.26 8.70 8.46
N LEU A 68 -10.04 7.97 7.67
CA LEU A 68 -11.15 8.54 6.92
C LEU A 68 -12.45 8.33 7.71
N PRO A 69 -13.29 9.37 7.83
CA PRO A 69 -14.52 9.25 8.60
C PRO A 69 -15.52 8.31 7.96
N PRO A 70 -16.48 7.75 8.72
CA PRO A 70 -17.56 6.97 8.11
C PRO A 70 -18.47 7.85 7.25
N GLY A 71 -19.20 7.25 6.34
CA GLY A 71 -20.22 7.92 5.56
C GLY A 71 -19.77 8.63 4.29
N LEU A 72 -18.52 8.46 3.87
CA LEU A 72 -18.06 9.04 2.60
C LEU A 72 -18.73 8.32 1.42
N PRO A 73 -19.04 9.06 0.34
CA PRO A 73 -19.50 8.42 -0.91
C PRO A 73 -18.46 7.42 -1.44
N ARG A 74 -18.93 6.38 -2.11
CA ARG A 74 -18.05 5.31 -2.62
C ARG A 74 -16.89 5.83 -3.45
N ALA A 75 -17.15 6.70 -4.40
CA ALA A 75 -16.12 7.25 -5.27
C ALA A 75 -15.09 8.06 -4.49
N GLU A 76 -15.54 8.79 -3.48
CA GLU A 76 -14.66 9.59 -2.62
C GLU A 76 -13.78 8.71 -1.75
N LEU A 77 -14.36 7.67 -1.13
CA LEU A 77 -13.60 6.71 -0.34
C LEU A 77 -12.52 6.03 -1.20
N LYS A 78 -12.90 5.52 -2.36
CA LYS A 78 -11.98 4.83 -3.26
C LYS A 78 -10.83 5.74 -3.66
N ARG A 79 -11.13 6.97 -4.05
CA ARG A 79 -10.12 7.94 -4.46
C ARG A 79 -9.14 8.25 -3.32
N ARG A 80 -9.67 8.52 -2.12
CA ARG A 80 -8.83 8.88 -0.97
C ARG A 80 -7.98 7.71 -0.50
N VAL A 81 -8.53 6.51 -0.45
CA VAL A 81 -7.77 5.31 -0.05
C VAL A 81 -6.64 5.04 -1.03
N GLU A 82 -6.94 5.05 -2.33
CA GLU A 82 -5.92 4.78 -3.35
C GLU A 82 -4.82 5.84 -3.32
N ILE A 83 -5.17 7.13 -3.29
CA ILE A 83 -4.18 8.20 -3.26
C ILE A 83 -3.30 8.08 -2.01
N ALA A 84 -3.91 7.87 -0.84
CA ALA A 84 -3.17 7.79 0.42
C ALA A 84 -2.17 6.62 0.40
N ILE A 85 -2.63 5.44 0.05
CA ILE A 85 -1.80 4.24 0.06
C ILE A 85 -0.73 4.30 -1.03
N GLU A 86 -1.09 4.68 -2.26
CA GLU A 86 -0.13 4.69 -3.38
C GLU A 86 0.93 5.78 -3.19
N THR A 87 0.57 6.94 -2.68
CA THR A 87 1.53 8.00 -2.38
C THR A 87 2.53 7.57 -1.31
N ALA A 88 2.03 7.00 -0.21
CA ALA A 88 2.89 6.53 0.88
C ALA A 88 3.74 5.34 0.44
N SER A 89 3.16 4.41 -0.33
CA SER A 89 3.90 3.24 -0.84
C SER A 89 5.05 3.66 -1.76
N ALA A 90 4.81 4.62 -2.64
CA ALA A 90 5.86 5.15 -3.53
C ALA A 90 7.01 5.75 -2.72
N ARG A 91 6.70 6.51 -1.67
CA ARG A 91 7.71 7.09 -0.79
C ARG A 91 8.49 6.00 -0.05
N LEU A 92 7.81 4.98 0.47
CA LEU A 92 8.47 3.88 1.17
C LEU A 92 9.40 3.09 0.25
N ILE A 93 9.00 2.87 -1.01
CA ILE A 93 9.86 2.22 -2.00
C ILE A 93 11.13 3.05 -2.24
N ALA A 94 10.98 4.35 -2.42
CA ALA A 94 12.10 5.25 -2.66
C ALA A 94 13.05 5.31 -1.46
N GLU A 95 12.51 5.34 -0.24
CA GLU A 95 13.31 5.33 0.98
C GLU A 95 14.11 4.04 1.13
N ALA A 96 13.49 2.89 0.86
CA ALA A 96 14.16 1.60 0.91
C ALA A 96 15.31 1.52 -0.11
N ALA A 97 15.07 2.00 -1.32
CA ALA A 97 16.09 2.01 -2.37
C ALA A 97 17.26 2.93 -2.03
N SER A 98 17.01 4.06 -1.38
CA SER A 98 18.07 4.97 -0.92
C SER A 98 18.88 4.38 0.23
N ALA A 99 18.19 3.67 1.13
CA ALA A 99 18.87 3.08 2.30
C ALA A 99 19.74 1.89 1.91
N ASP A 100 19.36 1.14 0.88
CA ASP A 100 20.13 -0.02 0.40
C ASP A 100 20.11 -0.04 -1.14
N PRO A 101 21.10 0.61 -1.79
CA PRO A 101 21.19 0.62 -3.25
C PRO A 101 21.36 -0.76 -3.89
N ALA A 102 21.81 -1.76 -3.12
CA ALA A 102 21.98 -3.12 -3.62
C ALA A 102 20.69 -3.94 -3.56
N LEU A 103 19.64 -3.43 -2.94
CA LEU A 103 18.35 -4.13 -2.84
C LEU A 103 17.76 -4.35 -4.25
N PRO A 104 17.50 -5.62 -4.64
CA PRO A 104 16.86 -5.87 -5.93
C PRO A 104 15.45 -5.28 -5.96
N LEU A 105 15.16 -4.50 -7.00
CA LEU A 105 13.83 -3.92 -7.18
C LEU A 105 13.13 -4.57 -8.38
N PRO A 106 11.85 -4.97 -8.23
CA PRO A 106 11.06 -5.35 -9.41
C PRO A 106 10.90 -4.16 -10.35
N GLU A 107 10.65 -4.43 -11.61
CA GLU A 107 10.55 -3.40 -12.65
C GLU A 107 9.57 -2.27 -12.30
N PRO A 108 8.33 -2.58 -11.81
CA PRO A 108 7.42 -1.51 -11.43
C PRO A 108 7.98 -0.61 -10.32
N ALA A 109 8.67 -1.19 -9.34
CA ALA A 109 9.28 -0.42 -8.24
C ALA A 109 10.41 0.47 -8.74
N ARG A 110 11.22 0.00 -9.68
CA ARG A 110 12.27 0.83 -10.29
C ARG A 110 11.69 2.06 -10.96
N ARG A 111 10.59 1.89 -11.69
CA ARG A 111 9.91 3.03 -12.34
C ARG A 111 9.41 4.04 -11.33
N VAL A 112 8.90 3.57 -10.20
CA VAL A 112 8.45 4.45 -9.11
C VAL A 112 9.62 5.26 -8.57
N VAL A 113 10.77 4.62 -8.31
CA VAL A 113 11.96 5.31 -7.81
C VAL A 113 12.42 6.40 -8.78
N GLU A 114 12.46 6.09 -10.06
CA GLU A 114 12.85 7.07 -11.08
C GLU A 114 11.90 8.25 -11.11
N THR A 115 10.60 8.00 -11.03
CA THR A 115 9.57 9.06 -11.00
C THR A 115 9.76 9.96 -9.77
N VAL A 116 9.99 9.38 -8.60
CA VAL A 116 10.19 10.15 -7.37
C VAL A 116 11.45 10.99 -7.45
N LYS A 117 12.54 10.46 -8.02
CA LYS A 117 13.80 11.20 -8.16
C LYS A 117 13.69 12.39 -9.13
N ASN A 118 12.81 12.29 -10.12
CA ASN A 118 12.66 13.32 -11.15
C ASN A 118 11.64 14.40 -10.76
N ASN A 119 11.03 14.29 -9.61
CA ASN A 119 10.08 15.28 -9.10
C ASN A 119 10.73 16.15 -7.98
#